data_20655ee245303a98e1a4088d5565ba4c
#
_entry.id   20655ee245303a98e1a4088d5565ba4c
#
_cell.length_a   1.000
_cell.length_b   1.000
_cell.length_c   1.000
_cell.angle_alpha   90.00
_cell.angle_beta   90.00
_cell.angle_gamma   90.00
#
_symmetry.space_group_name_H-M   'P 1'
#
loop_
_entity.id
_entity.type
_entity.pdbx_description
1 polymer ?
#
loop_
_entity_poly.entity_id
_entity_poly.type
_entity_poly.pdbx_seq_one_letter_code
_entity_poly.pdbx_strand_id
1 'polypeptide(L)'
;MTNNQADTLERIERFGISRTAWRLSVMAAFAMLAFLGAFLSLTKGSADISLAQIINILSNPTLEPQSQIIWNIRMPRTIVGALVGVNLAIAGAVLQAVMRNPLADPHIIGISSGAGLAGVTIMILYPTLEYLITPAAFIGAMLAAVCIYILAWKNGIKPVRIILAGVAVSAFLSAGISGLMIFYSDRVHGALMWMVGGLAARSWPHVSIILPYAIAGVLLAFIGAAYLNILQLGDEMARGLGVNVEVTRIAMTAVAALLAASAVSVVGLLGFVGLIVPHAARLIIGSDYRYLMPASGLLGIAVVTLSDTFARVVFAPVELPVGIIMAFIGAPFFLFLLRREI
;
A
#
# COMPACT_ATOMS: atom_id res chain seq x y z
N MET A 1 2.54 -15.05 -20.57
CA MET A 1 2.74 -13.73 -21.18
C MET A 1 1.45 -13.34 -21.88
N THR A 2 0.81 -12.26 -21.52
CA THR A 2 -0.36 -11.76 -22.25
C THR A 2 0.10 -11.27 -23.64
N ASN A 3 -0.71 -11.42 -24.69
CA ASN A 3 -0.41 -10.98 -26.07
C ASN A 3 0.12 -9.53 -26.13
N ASN A 4 -0.35 -8.67 -25.24
CA ASN A 4 0.07 -7.26 -25.15
C ASN A 4 1.52 -7.07 -24.67
N GLN A 5 2.06 -7.96 -23.86
CA GLN A 5 3.46 -7.88 -23.42
C GLN A 5 4.42 -8.31 -24.53
N ALA A 6 4.02 -9.31 -25.32
CA ALA A 6 4.78 -9.73 -26.50
C ALA A 6 4.82 -8.58 -27.54
N ASP A 7 3.68 -7.97 -27.86
CA ASP A 7 3.58 -6.84 -28.80
C ASP A 7 4.40 -5.62 -28.33
N THR A 8 4.40 -5.32 -27.03
CA THR A 8 5.19 -4.19 -26.49
C THR A 8 6.69 -4.48 -26.60
N LEU A 9 7.10 -5.70 -26.32
CA LEU A 9 8.50 -6.11 -26.41
C LEU A 9 8.98 -6.17 -27.86
N GLU A 10 8.18 -6.66 -28.80
CA GLU A 10 8.50 -6.63 -30.23
C GLU A 10 8.61 -5.20 -30.79
N ARG A 11 7.75 -4.28 -30.35
CA ARG A 11 7.86 -2.86 -30.71
C ARG A 11 9.16 -2.25 -30.19
N ILE A 12 9.54 -2.53 -28.94
CA ILE A 12 10.78 -2.00 -28.33
C ILE A 12 12.02 -2.53 -29.06
N GLU A 13 12.04 -3.81 -29.43
CA GLU A 13 13.14 -4.42 -30.19
C GLU A 13 13.23 -3.83 -31.60
N ARG A 14 12.11 -3.48 -32.25
CA ARG A 14 12.09 -2.77 -33.52
C ARG A 14 12.74 -1.38 -33.47
N PHE A 15 12.72 -0.70 -32.31
CA PHE A 15 13.38 0.59 -32.09
C PHE A 15 14.84 0.45 -31.61
N GLY A 16 15.41 -0.76 -31.58
CA GLY A 16 16.81 -0.99 -31.17
C GLY A 16 17.10 -0.73 -29.68
N ILE A 17 16.06 -0.63 -28.85
CA ILE A 17 16.19 -0.38 -27.42
C ILE A 17 16.31 -1.72 -26.69
N SER A 18 17.40 -1.90 -25.93
CA SER A 18 17.54 -3.12 -25.10
C SER A 18 16.46 -3.16 -24.01
N ARG A 19 16.00 -4.37 -23.64
CA ARG A 19 15.01 -4.58 -22.57
C ARG A 19 15.44 -3.94 -21.25
N THR A 20 16.74 -3.94 -20.96
CA THR A 20 17.29 -3.31 -19.76
C THR A 20 17.18 -1.80 -19.82
N ALA A 21 17.52 -1.19 -20.98
CA ALA A 21 17.38 0.26 -21.17
C ALA A 21 15.93 0.71 -21.04
N TRP A 22 14.98 -0.03 -21.60
CA TRP A 22 13.55 0.23 -21.42
C TRP A 22 13.13 0.20 -19.95
N ARG A 23 13.50 -0.86 -19.21
CA ARG A 23 13.17 -0.99 -17.78
C ARG A 23 13.75 0.17 -16.97
N LEU A 24 14.98 0.57 -17.22
CA LEU A 24 15.61 1.71 -16.57
C LEU A 24 14.90 3.03 -16.90
N SER A 25 14.51 3.24 -18.15
CA SER A 25 13.75 4.43 -18.57
C SER A 25 12.39 4.52 -17.88
N VAL A 26 11.67 3.39 -17.75
CA VAL A 26 10.39 3.33 -17.03
C VAL A 26 10.60 3.62 -15.54
N MET A 27 11.63 3.05 -14.92
CA MET A 27 11.96 3.33 -13.52
C MET A 27 12.31 4.80 -13.30
N ALA A 28 13.07 5.41 -14.21
CA ALA A 28 13.35 6.84 -14.17
C ALA A 28 12.09 7.70 -14.31
N ALA A 29 11.16 7.32 -15.20
CA ALA A 29 9.88 8.00 -15.34
C ALA A 29 9.02 7.87 -14.05
N PHE A 30 8.98 6.70 -13.41
CA PHE A 30 8.27 6.51 -12.15
C PHE A 30 8.95 7.27 -11.00
N ALA A 31 10.28 7.36 -10.98
CA ALA A 31 11.01 8.18 -10.02
C ALA A 31 10.70 9.67 -10.20
N MET A 32 10.61 10.15 -11.43
CA MET A 32 10.20 11.54 -11.72
C MET A 32 8.74 11.78 -11.26
N LEU A 33 7.83 10.83 -11.51
CA LEU A 33 6.44 10.94 -11.03
C LEU A 33 6.37 10.92 -9.50
N ALA A 34 7.16 10.10 -8.83
CA ALA A 34 7.27 10.06 -7.38
C ALA A 34 7.78 11.38 -6.81
N PHE A 35 8.84 11.92 -7.42
CA PHE A 35 9.37 13.23 -7.07
C PHE A 35 8.34 14.34 -7.29
N LEU A 36 7.66 14.35 -8.44
CA LEU A 36 6.58 15.31 -8.74
C LEU A 36 5.45 15.21 -7.72
N GLY A 37 5.02 14.01 -7.36
CA GLY A 37 3.98 13.79 -6.35
C GLY A 37 4.38 14.32 -4.98
N ALA A 38 5.60 14.01 -4.52
CA ALA A 38 6.13 14.52 -3.27
C ALA A 38 6.31 16.05 -3.29
N PHE A 39 6.81 16.60 -4.39
CA PHE A 39 6.96 18.03 -4.59
C PHE A 39 5.61 18.76 -4.55
N LEU A 40 4.61 18.27 -5.27
CA LEU A 40 3.26 18.84 -5.25
C LEU A 40 2.61 18.71 -3.87
N SER A 41 2.84 17.61 -3.17
CA SER A 41 2.36 17.41 -1.81
C SER A 41 2.93 18.43 -0.82
N LEU A 42 4.18 18.84 -0.98
CA LEU A 42 4.81 19.88 -0.17
C LEU A 42 4.35 21.31 -0.56
N THR A 43 4.21 21.57 -1.86
CA THR A 43 3.94 22.92 -2.36
C THR A 43 2.46 23.30 -2.32
N LYS A 44 1.56 22.35 -2.62
CA LYS A 44 0.12 22.59 -2.68
C LYS A 44 -0.57 22.28 -1.35
N GLY A 45 -1.58 23.08 -0.99
CA GLY A 45 -2.39 22.90 0.23
C GLY A 45 -3.25 24.13 0.49
N SER A 46 -4.01 24.14 1.59
CA SER A 46 -4.93 25.24 1.96
C SER A 46 -4.24 26.57 2.23
N ALA A 47 -2.97 26.55 2.67
CA ALA A 47 -2.18 27.77 2.84
C ALA A 47 -1.33 28.02 1.59
N ASP A 48 -1.45 29.21 1.00
CA ASP A 48 -0.64 29.65 -0.13
C ASP A 48 0.76 30.03 0.34
N ILE A 49 1.74 29.17 0.02
CA ILE A 49 3.17 29.39 0.30
C ILE A 49 3.89 29.30 -1.04
N SER A 50 4.59 30.37 -1.43
CA SER A 50 5.32 30.42 -2.69
C SER A 50 6.50 29.45 -2.69
N LEU A 51 6.90 28.99 -3.88
CA LEU A 51 8.04 28.07 -4.03
C LEU A 51 9.33 28.68 -3.45
N ALA A 52 9.57 29.97 -3.65
CA ALA A 52 10.73 30.66 -3.10
C ALA A 52 10.75 30.63 -1.56
N GLN A 53 9.58 30.84 -0.92
CA GLN A 53 9.45 30.72 0.53
C GLN A 53 9.71 29.28 1.00
N ILE A 54 9.20 28.27 0.29
CA ILE A 54 9.44 26.86 0.63
C ILE A 54 10.93 26.52 0.59
N ILE A 55 11.65 26.94 -0.47
CA ILE A 55 13.08 26.72 -0.58
C ILE A 55 13.83 27.42 0.57
N ASN A 56 13.46 28.66 0.89
CA ASN A 56 14.07 29.40 2.01
C ASN A 56 13.81 28.70 3.35
N ILE A 57 12.56 28.26 3.59
CA ILE A 57 12.17 27.53 4.81
C ILE A 57 12.92 26.21 4.96
N LEU A 58 13.12 25.47 3.87
CA LEU A 58 13.86 24.20 3.89
C LEU A 58 15.34 24.44 4.20
N SER A 59 15.92 25.56 3.74
CA SER A 59 17.33 25.92 4.00
C SER A 59 17.52 26.53 5.40
N ASN A 60 16.56 27.33 5.87
CA ASN A 60 16.62 28.05 7.14
C ASN A 60 15.29 27.92 7.90
N PRO A 61 15.10 26.84 8.66
CA PRO A 61 13.88 26.65 9.46
C PRO A 61 13.72 27.76 10.50
N THR A 62 12.56 28.38 10.53
CA THR A 62 12.20 29.44 11.50
C THR A 62 11.00 29.02 12.35
N LEU A 63 10.68 29.81 13.37
CA LEU A 63 9.46 29.62 14.18
C LEU A 63 8.23 30.29 13.57
N GLU A 64 8.36 30.90 12.39
CA GLU A 64 7.24 31.53 11.67
C GLU A 64 6.15 30.50 11.31
N PRO A 65 4.87 30.89 11.28
CA PRO A 65 3.75 29.99 11.01
C PRO A 65 3.89 29.19 9.70
N GLN A 66 4.43 29.81 8.65
CA GLN A 66 4.66 29.15 7.35
C GLN A 66 5.71 28.04 7.45
N SER A 67 6.78 28.26 8.21
CA SER A 67 7.81 27.26 8.47
C SER A 67 7.23 26.06 9.26
N GLN A 68 6.39 26.33 10.26
CA GLN A 68 5.72 25.29 11.03
C GLN A 68 4.76 24.45 10.17
N ILE A 69 4.04 25.08 9.23
CA ILE A 69 3.17 24.36 8.28
C ILE A 69 4.01 23.40 7.41
N ILE A 70 5.14 23.86 6.89
CA ILE A 70 5.98 23.00 6.05
C ILE A 70 6.60 21.86 6.85
N TRP A 71 7.24 22.16 7.98
CA TRP A 71 8.01 21.17 8.75
C TRP A 71 7.14 20.22 9.58
N ASN A 72 6.04 20.70 10.17
CA ASN A 72 5.25 19.90 11.11
C ASN A 72 3.96 19.33 10.52
N ILE A 73 3.51 19.84 9.36
CA ILE A 73 2.29 19.36 8.72
C ILE A 73 2.58 18.74 7.35
N ARG A 74 3.15 19.51 6.40
CA ARG A 74 3.29 19.01 5.02
C ARG A 74 4.39 17.98 4.86
N MET A 75 5.55 18.20 5.47
CA MET A 75 6.70 17.30 5.34
C MET A 75 6.39 15.90 5.89
N PRO A 76 5.97 15.72 7.16
CA PRO A 76 5.66 14.40 7.68
C PRO A 76 4.49 13.73 6.94
N ARG A 77 3.46 14.48 6.54
CA ARG A 77 2.35 13.96 5.73
C ARG A 77 2.84 13.40 4.40
N THR A 78 3.71 14.13 3.70
CA THR A 78 4.28 13.69 2.42
C THR A 78 5.14 12.45 2.59
N ILE A 79 5.99 12.39 3.63
CA ILE A 79 6.84 11.24 3.92
C ILE A 79 5.99 10.01 4.28
N VAL A 80 4.98 10.17 5.14
CA VAL A 80 4.05 9.08 5.48
C VAL A 80 3.33 8.60 4.23
N GLY A 81 2.83 9.50 3.37
CA GLY A 81 2.19 9.14 2.11
C GLY A 81 3.10 8.34 1.18
N ALA A 82 4.37 8.75 1.07
CA ALA A 82 5.38 8.03 0.29
C ALA A 82 5.66 6.63 0.87
N LEU A 83 5.87 6.50 2.18
CA LEU A 83 6.11 5.22 2.86
C LEU A 83 4.91 4.27 2.74
N VAL A 84 3.70 4.79 2.91
CA VAL A 84 2.45 4.03 2.72
C VAL A 84 2.32 3.55 1.28
N GLY A 85 2.61 4.41 0.30
CA GLY A 85 2.60 4.06 -1.11
C GLY A 85 3.56 2.93 -1.44
N VAL A 86 4.80 3.01 -0.96
CA VAL A 86 5.80 1.93 -1.11
C VAL A 86 5.33 0.64 -0.46
N ASN A 87 4.91 0.72 0.81
CA ASN A 87 4.55 -0.46 1.60
C ASN A 87 3.37 -1.21 1.00
N LEU A 88 2.29 -0.51 0.65
CA LEU A 88 1.11 -1.15 0.07
C LEU A 88 1.37 -1.68 -1.34
N ALA A 89 2.12 -0.93 -2.19
CA ALA A 89 2.45 -1.38 -3.53
C ALA A 89 3.34 -2.63 -3.52
N ILE A 90 4.37 -2.69 -2.68
CA ILE A 90 5.25 -3.85 -2.57
C ILE A 90 4.50 -5.02 -1.91
N ALA A 91 3.72 -4.78 -0.85
CA ALA A 91 2.88 -5.82 -0.24
C ALA A 91 1.94 -6.45 -1.27
N GLY A 92 1.28 -5.62 -2.08
CA GLY A 92 0.43 -6.09 -3.17
C GLY A 92 1.19 -6.90 -4.20
N ALA A 93 2.34 -6.42 -4.68
CA ALA A 93 3.19 -7.14 -5.63
C ALA A 93 3.58 -8.53 -5.10
N VAL A 94 4.00 -8.61 -3.84
CA VAL A 94 4.35 -9.87 -3.17
C VAL A 94 3.16 -10.81 -3.08
N LEU A 95 2.00 -10.32 -2.64
CA LEU A 95 0.79 -11.15 -2.53
C LEU A 95 0.30 -11.65 -3.89
N GLN A 96 0.37 -10.81 -4.94
CA GLN A 96 0.04 -11.23 -6.30
C GLN A 96 0.93 -12.38 -6.78
N ALA A 97 2.24 -12.38 -6.40
CA ALA A 97 3.14 -13.49 -6.70
C ALA A 97 2.78 -14.75 -5.91
N VAL A 98 2.68 -14.62 -4.60
CA VAL A 98 2.43 -15.74 -3.68
C VAL A 98 1.11 -16.43 -3.99
N MET A 99 0.06 -15.64 -4.29
CA MET A 99 -1.27 -16.14 -4.65
C MET A 99 -1.38 -16.54 -6.12
N ARG A 100 -0.40 -16.20 -6.96
CA ARG A 100 -0.46 -16.32 -8.43
C ARG A 100 -1.77 -15.75 -8.99
N ASN A 101 -2.17 -14.63 -8.41
CA ASN A 101 -3.40 -13.94 -8.76
C ASN A 101 -3.13 -12.43 -8.85
N PRO A 102 -3.26 -11.80 -10.02
CA PRO A 102 -3.00 -10.37 -10.19
C PRO A 102 -3.99 -9.48 -9.42
N LEU A 103 -5.10 -10.06 -8.94
CA LEU A 103 -6.14 -9.36 -8.17
C LEU A 103 -5.94 -9.50 -6.64
N ALA A 104 -4.84 -10.13 -6.19
CA ALA A 104 -4.55 -10.22 -4.76
C ALA A 104 -4.13 -8.85 -4.20
N ASP A 105 -4.73 -8.49 -3.06
CA ASP A 105 -4.50 -7.23 -2.34
C ASP A 105 -4.53 -7.50 -0.83
N PRO A 106 -3.70 -6.82 -0.01
CA PRO A 106 -3.72 -6.97 1.44
C PRO A 106 -5.08 -6.71 2.08
N HIS A 107 -5.87 -5.82 1.50
CA HIS A 107 -7.22 -5.50 1.98
C HIS A 107 -8.18 -6.68 1.80
N ILE A 108 -8.11 -7.37 0.67
CA ILE A 108 -8.98 -8.51 0.34
C ILE A 108 -8.64 -9.73 1.20
N ILE A 109 -7.36 -9.89 1.60
CA ILE A 109 -6.89 -11.04 2.38
C ILE A 109 -7.25 -10.93 3.88
N GLY A 110 -7.83 -9.81 4.34
CA GLY A 110 -8.34 -9.67 5.71
C GLY A 110 -7.38 -9.00 6.70
N ILE A 111 -6.17 -8.66 6.31
CA ILE A 111 -5.20 -7.94 7.14
C ILE A 111 -5.78 -6.59 7.62
N SER A 112 -6.40 -5.87 6.70
CA SER A 112 -7.03 -4.58 6.98
C SER A 112 -8.22 -4.68 7.95
N SER A 113 -9.00 -5.76 7.90
CA SER A 113 -10.13 -5.95 8.83
C SER A 113 -9.66 -6.15 10.27
N GLY A 114 -8.50 -6.84 10.46
CA GLY A 114 -7.88 -6.97 11.78
C GLY A 114 -7.41 -5.64 12.35
N ALA A 115 -6.74 -4.84 11.51
CA ALA A 115 -6.38 -3.47 11.87
C ALA A 115 -7.63 -2.63 12.21
N GLY A 116 -8.67 -2.78 11.38
CA GLY A 116 -9.95 -2.09 11.53
C GLY A 116 -10.60 -2.36 12.88
N LEU A 117 -10.79 -3.62 13.23
CA LEU A 117 -11.42 -3.97 14.51
C LEU A 117 -10.60 -3.46 15.70
N ALA A 118 -9.28 -3.69 15.70
CA ALA A 118 -8.44 -3.26 16.81
C ALA A 118 -8.37 -1.73 16.94
N GLY A 119 -8.17 -1.00 15.84
CA GLY A 119 -8.15 0.46 15.84
C GLY A 119 -9.48 1.07 16.27
N VAL A 120 -10.59 0.62 15.70
CA VAL A 120 -11.94 1.07 16.06
C VAL A 120 -12.27 0.75 17.51
N THR A 121 -11.83 -0.40 18.03
CA THR A 121 -12.00 -0.75 19.45
C THR A 121 -11.36 0.29 20.36
N ILE A 122 -10.11 0.69 20.08
CA ILE A 122 -9.44 1.74 20.88
C ILE A 122 -10.18 3.08 20.73
N MET A 123 -10.52 3.49 19.51
CA MET A 123 -11.17 4.78 19.28
C MET A 123 -12.52 4.92 19.98
N ILE A 124 -13.29 3.84 20.02
CA ILE A 124 -14.67 3.86 20.58
C ILE A 124 -14.66 3.60 22.09
N LEU A 125 -13.95 2.56 22.55
CA LEU A 125 -14.01 2.14 23.96
C LEU A 125 -13.02 2.89 24.85
N TYR A 126 -11.87 3.32 24.27
CA TYR A 126 -10.78 3.93 25.02
C TYR A 126 -10.29 5.24 24.38
N PRO A 127 -11.19 6.27 24.18
CA PRO A 127 -10.85 7.49 23.44
C PRO A 127 -9.71 8.29 24.05
N THR A 128 -9.44 8.13 25.35
CA THR A 128 -8.29 8.76 26.03
C THR A 128 -6.94 8.12 25.68
N LEU A 129 -6.93 6.94 25.04
CA LEU A 129 -5.74 6.18 24.67
C LEU A 129 -5.46 6.26 23.16
N GLU A 130 -5.66 7.41 22.53
CA GLU A 130 -5.47 7.58 21.09
C GLU A 130 -4.08 7.14 20.59
N TYR A 131 -3.05 7.28 21.41
CA TYR A 131 -1.68 6.84 21.08
C TYR A 131 -1.58 5.31 20.88
N LEU A 132 -2.53 4.53 21.39
CA LEU A 132 -2.59 3.09 21.20
C LEU A 132 -3.30 2.66 19.88
N ILE A 133 -3.94 3.56 19.15
CA ILE A 133 -4.64 3.22 17.90
C ILE A 133 -3.67 2.55 16.92
N THR A 134 -2.54 3.17 16.65
CA THR A 134 -1.54 2.65 15.71
C THR A 134 -0.96 1.30 16.15
N PRO A 135 -0.44 1.11 17.37
CA PRO A 135 0.07 -0.20 17.78
C PRO A 135 -1.02 -1.26 17.86
N ALA A 136 -2.25 -0.93 18.30
CA ALA A 136 -3.36 -1.87 18.35
C ALA A 136 -3.78 -2.31 16.93
N ALA A 137 -3.91 -1.37 16.00
CA ALA A 137 -4.22 -1.67 14.59
C ALA A 137 -3.13 -2.55 13.95
N PHE A 138 -1.85 -2.28 14.22
CA PHE A 138 -0.75 -3.11 13.74
C PHE A 138 -0.84 -4.54 14.29
N ILE A 139 -1.02 -4.70 15.59
CA ILE A 139 -1.16 -6.01 16.23
C ILE A 139 -2.40 -6.74 15.69
N GLY A 140 -3.54 -6.05 15.58
CA GLY A 140 -4.77 -6.60 15.03
C GLY A 140 -4.60 -7.10 13.59
N ALA A 141 -3.88 -6.35 12.74
CA ALA A 141 -3.54 -6.76 11.39
C ALA A 141 -2.68 -8.03 11.36
N MET A 142 -1.64 -8.09 12.19
CA MET A 142 -0.75 -9.25 12.28
C MET A 142 -1.46 -10.48 12.84
N LEU A 143 -2.29 -10.32 13.85
CA LEU A 143 -3.10 -11.41 14.40
C LEU A 143 -4.10 -11.96 13.37
N ALA A 144 -4.75 -11.09 12.61
CA ALA A 144 -5.63 -11.51 11.52
C ALA A 144 -4.87 -12.30 10.45
N ALA A 145 -3.69 -11.83 10.04
CA ALA A 145 -2.84 -12.55 9.08
C ALA A 145 -2.44 -13.95 9.59
N VAL A 146 -2.01 -14.06 10.85
CA VAL A 146 -1.67 -15.34 11.49
C VAL A 146 -2.90 -16.27 11.57
N CYS A 147 -4.04 -15.74 12.00
CA CYS A 147 -5.29 -16.50 12.09
C CYS A 147 -5.71 -17.06 10.73
N ILE A 148 -5.67 -16.24 9.67
CA ILE A 148 -6.00 -16.65 8.31
C ILE A 148 -5.05 -17.76 7.84
N TYR A 149 -3.75 -17.64 8.12
CA TYR A 149 -2.77 -18.66 7.77
C TYR A 149 -3.01 -19.99 8.49
N ILE A 150 -3.29 -19.96 9.78
CA ILE A 150 -3.62 -21.15 10.58
C ILE A 150 -4.87 -21.83 10.02
N LEU A 151 -5.93 -21.07 9.74
CA LEU A 151 -7.18 -21.60 9.19
C LEU A 151 -7.02 -22.17 7.75
N ALA A 152 -6.15 -21.56 6.95
CA ALA A 152 -5.88 -22.00 5.59
C ALA A 152 -4.97 -23.26 5.53
N TRP A 153 -4.30 -23.58 6.64
CA TRP A 153 -3.37 -24.71 6.69
C TRP A 153 -4.09 -26.06 6.69
N LYS A 154 -3.86 -26.86 5.65
CA LYS A 154 -4.28 -28.27 5.57
C LYS A 154 -3.39 -29.00 4.58
N ASN A 155 -2.42 -29.78 5.10
CA ASN A 155 -1.43 -30.49 4.29
C ASN A 155 -0.71 -29.59 3.27
N GLY A 156 -0.25 -28.41 3.73
CA GLY A 156 0.33 -27.36 2.92
C GLY A 156 -0.65 -26.22 2.61
N ILE A 157 -0.07 -25.10 2.17
CA ILE A 157 -0.79 -23.85 1.91
C ILE A 157 -1.17 -23.75 0.44
N LYS A 158 -2.48 -23.64 0.17
CA LYS A 158 -3.02 -23.38 -1.17
C LYS A 158 -3.57 -21.95 -1.25
N PRO A 159 -3.28 -21.16 -2.31
CA PRO A 159 -3.76 -19.79 -2.48
C PRO A 159 -5.26 -19.61 -2.26
N VAL A 160 -6.06 -20.49 -2.86
CA VAL A 160 -7.54 -20.46 -2.74
C VAL A 160 -8.00 -20.55 -1.28
N ARG A 161 -7.33 -21.35 -0.44
CA ARG A 161 -7.70 -21.46 0.98
C ARG A 161 -7.40 -20.19 1.76
N ILE A 162 -6.29 -19.52 1.45
CA ILE A 162 -5.97 -18.23 2.10
C ILE A 162 -7.05 -17.21 1.75
N ILE A 163 -7.47 -17.15 0.49
CA ILE A 163 -8.53 -16.22 0.06
C ILE A 163 -9.84 -16.54 0.79
N LEU A 164 -10.28 -17.80 0.83
CA LEU A 164 -11.52 -18.20 1.50
C LEU A 164 -11.47 -17.94 3.02
N ALA A 165 -10.36 -18.27 3.67
CA ALA A 165 -10.14 -17.97 5.08
C ALA A 165 -10.13 -16.45 5.33
N GLY A 166 -9.48 -15.69 4.44
CA GLY A 166 -9.46 -14.23 4.49
C GLY A 166 -10.85 -13.62 4.40
N VAL A 167 -11.68 -14.06 3.48
CA VAL A 167 -13.07 -13.61 3.35
C VAL A 167 -13.89 -13.92 4.62
N ALA A 168 -13.77 -15.13 5.15
CA ALA A 168 -14.51 -15.53 6.36
C ALA A 168 -14.06 -14.73 7.60
N VAL A 169 -12.74 -14.60 7.81
CA VAL A 169 -12.18 -13.82 8.93
C VAL A 169 -12.55 -12.33 8.78
N SER A 170 -12.44 -11.77 7.57
CA SER A 170 -12.85 -10.38 7.31
C SER A 170 -14.30 -10.12 7.62
N ALA A 171 -15.21 -11.04 7.23
CA ALA A 171 -16.62 -10.92 7.52
C ALA A 171 -16.89 -10.95 9.04
N PHE A 172 -16.24 -11.84 9.77
CA PHE A 172 -16.34 -11.93 11.22
C PHE A 172 -15.84 -10.66 11.92
N LEU A 173 -14.65 -10.17 11.54
CA LEU A 173 -14.07 -8.95 12.12
C LEU A 173 -14.90 -7.70 11.76
N SER A 174 -15.43 -7.64 10.54
CA SER A 174 -16.33 -6.55 10.12
C SER A 174 -17.65 -6.54 10.87
N ALA A 175 -18.19 -7.71 11.22
CA ALA A 175 -19.36 -7.80 12.11
C ALA A 175 -19.04 -7.23 13.50
N GLY A 176 -17.84 -7.48 14.04
CA GLY A 176 -17.39 -6.86 15.29
C GLY A 176 -17.31 -5.32 15.20
N ILE A 177 -16.76 -4.79 14.10
CA ILE A 177 -16.72 -3.34 13.83
C ILE A 177 -18.14 -2.76 13.79
N SER A 178 -19.05 -3.41 13.04
CA SER A 178 -20.43 -2.96 12.94
C SER A 178 -21.15 -2.98 14.29
N GLY A 179 -20.91 -4.02 15.10
CA GLY A 179 -21.43 -4.10 16.46
C GLY A 179 -20.98 -2.93 17.33
N LEU A 180 -19.68 -2.63 17.34
CA LEU A 180 -19.14 -1.47 18.08
C LEU A 180 -19.76 -0.15 17.64
N MET A 181 -19.94 0.04 16.34
CA MET A 181 -20.53 1.26 15.78
C MET A 181 -22.02 1.42 16.15
N ILE A 182 -22.77 0.33 16.23
CA ILE A 182 -24.19 0.34 16.60
C ILE A 182 -24.33 0.65 18.09
N PHE A 183 -23.56 -0.03 18.96
CA PHE A 183 -23.67 0.14 20.41
C PHE A 183 -23.17 1.50 20.91
N TYR A 184 -22.23 2.14 20.18
CA TYR A 184 -21.60 3.42 20.54
C TYR A 184 -21.75 4.45 19.42
N SER A 185 -22.97 4.65 18.93
CA SER A 185 -23.28 5.49 17.78
C SER A 185 -22.87 6.97 17.95
N ASP A 186 -22.73 7.46 19.18
CA ASP A 186 -22.25 8.79 19.54
C ASP A 186 -20.75 9.00 19.25
N ARG A 187 -19.95 7.94 19.10
CA ARG A 187 -18.47 7.98 18.92
C ARG A 187 -18.01 7.51 17.54
N VAL A 188 -18.93 7.34 16.61
CA VAL A 188 -18.65 6.69 15.31
C VAL A 188 -17.88 7.58 14.35
N HIS A 189 -18.01 8.91 14.45
CA HIS A 189 -17.48 9.84 13.44
C HIS A 189 -15.96 9.67 13.19
N GLY A 190 -15.14 9.65 14.24
CA GLY A 190 -13.71 9.44 14.12
C GLY A 190 -13.34 8.07 13.53
N ALA A 191 -14.07 7.03 13.96
CA ALA A 191 -13.87 5.67 13.45
C ALA A 191 -14.20 5.57 11.95
N LEU A 192 -15.29 6.20 11.49
CA LEU A 192 -15.65 6.27 10.07
C LEU A 192 -14.56 6.94 9.24
N MET A 193 -14.05 8.12 9.68
CA MET A 193 -12.99 8.81 8.98
C MET A 193 -11.71 7.99 8.90
N TRP A 194 -11.36 7.28 9.98
CA TRP A 194 -10.19 6.41 10.00
C TRP A 194 -10.37 5.18 9.10
N MET A 195 -11.59 4.60 9.05
CA MET A 195 -11.90 3.45 8.18
C MET A 195 -11.85 3.78 6.68
N VAL A 196 -12.12 5.02 6.31
CA VAL A 196 -11.97 5.45 4.90
C VAL A 196 -10.50 5.52 4.48
N GLY A 197 -9.60 5.74 5.44
CA GLY A 197 -8.16 5.86 5.19
C GLY A 197 -7.76 7.26 4.73
N GLY A 198 -6.85 7.89 5.48
CA GLY A 198 -6.45 9.26 5.23
C GLY A 198 -5.08 9.62 5.78
N LEU A 199 -4.49 10.67 5.19
CA LEU A 199 -3.20 11.24 5.59
C LEU A 199 -3.36 12.51 6.44
N ALA A 200 -4.58 12.96 6.69
CA ALA A 200 -4.84 14.11 7.55
C ALA A 200 -4.27 13.89 8.96
N ALA A 201 -3.73 14.95 9.56
CA ALA A 201 -3.12 14.94 10.89
C ALA A 201 -1.94 13.95 11.08
N ARG A 202 -1.30 13.50 10.00
CA ARG A 202 -0.06 12.69 10.12
C ARG A 202 1.12 13.59 10.41
N SER A 203 1.96 13.17 11.38
CA SER A 203 3.03 13.95 12.00
C SER A 203 4.30 13.11 12.13
N TRP A 204 5.40 13.67 12.60
CA TRP A 204 6.69 13.00 12.75
C TRP A 204 6.65 11.68 13.55
N PRO A 205 5.89 11.55 14.66
CA PRO A 205 5.72 10.26 15.33
C PRO A 205 5.24 9.14 14.40
N HIS A 206 4.34 9.43 13.46
CA HIS A 206 3.87 8.44 12.49
C HIS A 206 4.96 8.03 11.51
N VAL A 207 5.83 8.97 11.10
CA VAL A 207 7.03 8.66 10.30
C VAL A 207 7.96 7.71 11.06
N SER A 208 8.24 8.03 12.33
CA SER A 208 9.12 7.22 13.17
C SER A 208 8.60 5.80 13.41
N ILE A 209 7.27 5.64 13.46
CA ILE A 209 6.64 4.33 13.61
C ILE A 209 6.72 3.51 12.33
N ILE A 210 6.34 4.08 11.16
CA ILE A 210 6.27 3.31 9.91
C ILE A 210 7.63 3.02 9.28
N LEU A 211 8.60 3.91 9.44
CA LEU A 211 9.89 3.88 8.75
C LEU A 211 10.68 2.57 8.98
N PRO A 212 10.88 2.08 10.23
CA PRO A 212 11.65 0.85 10.45
C PRO A 212 11.00 -0.37 9.80
N TYR A 213 9.67 -0.47 9.85
CA TYR A 213 8.94 -1.57 9.19
C TYR A 213 8.99 -1.46 7.68
N ALA A 214 8.93 -0.24 7.13
CA ALA A 214 9.10 -0.01 5.70
C ALA A 214 10.49 -0.45 5.23
N ILE A 215 11.55 -0.03 5.90
CA ILE A 215 12.92 -0.42 5.56
C ILE A 215 13.08 -1.93 5.64
N ALA A 216 12.72 -2.55 6.77
CA ALA A 216 12.86 -3.98 6.97
C ALA A 216 12.04 -4.78 5.95
N GLY A 217 10.77 -4.44 5.77
CA GLY A 217 9.87 -5.15 4.86
C GLY A 217 10.28 -5.01 3.40
N VAL A 218 10.70 -3.81 2.97
CA VAL A 218 11.20 -3.56 1.61
C VAL A 218 12.48 -4.38 1.35
N LEU A 219 13.45 -4.35 2.24
CA LEU A 219 14.69 -5.13 2.11
C LEU A 219 14.40 -6.64 2.03
N LEU A 220 13.54 -7.16 2.91
CA LEU A 220 13.14 -8.57 2.88
C LEU A 220 12.39 -8.93 1.59
N ALA A 221 11.54 -8.04 1.08
CA ALA A 221 10.85 -8.25 -0.18
C ALA A 221 11.85 -8.32 -1.36
N PHE A 222 12.87 -7.45 -1.39
CA PHE A 222 13.91 -7.49 -2.42
C PHE A 222 14.75 -8.77 -2.36
N ILE A 223 15.12 -9.23 -1.17
CA ILE A 223 15.80 -10.52 -0.98
C ILE A 223 14.94 -11.67 -1.53
N GLY A 224 13.61 -11.58 -1.33
CA GLY A 224 12.65 -12.56 -1.82
C GLY A 224 12.35 -12.50 -3.33
N ALA A 225 12.77 -11.46 -4.04
CA ALA A 225 12.39 -11.21 -5.44
C ALA A 225 12.68 -12.40 -6.38
N ALA A 226 13.85 -13.02 -6.24
CA ALA A 226 14.24 -14.17 -7.04
C ALA A 226 13.32 -15.39 -6.78
N TYR A 227 12.99 -15.64 -5.52
CA TYR A 227 12.09 -16.72 -5.12
C TYR A 227 10.66 -16.49 -5.63
N LEU A 228 10.20 -15.24 -5.64
CA LEU A 228 8.88 -14.87 -6.21
C LEU A 228 8.83 -15.11 -7.72
N ASN A 229 9.91 -14.83 -8.46
CA ASN A 229 10.00 -15.18 -9.87
C ASN A 229 9.86 -16.70 -10.10
N ILE A 230 10.50 -17.49 -9.26
CA ILE A 230 10.43 -18.96 -9.35
C ILE A 230 9.04 -19.47 -8.98
N LEU A 231 8.40 -18.92 -7.95
CA LEU A 231 7.03 -19.29 -7.54
C LEU A 231 5.99 -19.10 -8.66
N GLN A 232 6.20 -18.15 -9.56
CA GLN A 232 5.29 -17.93 -10.69
C GLN A 232 5.30 -19.05 -11.71
N LEU A 233 6.40 -19.84 -11.78
CA LEU A 233 6.51 -20.99 -12.69
C LEU A 233 5.61 -22.16 -12.28
N GLY A 234 5.03 -22.10 -11.07
CA GLY A 234 4.22 -23.16 -10.49
C GLY A 234 4.95 -23.96 -9.43
N ASP A 235 4.19 -24.64 -8.57
CA ASP A 235 4.73 -25.32 -7.38
C ASP A 235 5.65 -26.47 -7.73
N GLU A 236 5.31 -27.27 -8.75
CA GLU A 236 6.11 -28.41 -9.19
C GLU A 236 7.45 -27.96 -9.77
N MET A 237 7.41 -26.95 -10.65
CA MET A 237 8.62 -26.40 -11.23
C MET A 237 9.50 -25.73 -10.17
N ALA A 238 8.90 -24.98 -9.23
CA ALA A 238 9.64 -24.34 -8.15
C ALA A 238 10.35 -25.37 -7.25
N ARG A 239 9.69 -26.48 -6.92
CA ARG A 239 10.31 -27.58 -6.17
C ARG A 239 11.43 -28.24 -6.97
N GLY A 240 11.24 -28.47 -8.28
CA GLY A 240 12.26 -28.98 -9.18
C GLY A 240 13.51 -28.09 -9.25
N LEU A 241 13.37 -26.79 -9.07
CA LEU A 241 14.46 -25.82 -8.97
C LEU A 241 15.03 -25.68 -7.55
N GLY A 242 14.64 -26.54 -6.61
CA GLY A 242 15.16 -26.57 -5.24
C GLY A 242 14.54 -25.56 -4.28
N VAL A 243 13.45 -24.88 -4.66
CA VAL A 243 12.78 -23.90 -3.79
C VAL A 243 11.77 -24.59 -2.87
N ASN A 244 11.89 -24.36 -1.57
CA ASN A 244 10.84 -24.75 -0.63
C ASN A 244 9.65 -23.81 -0.75
N VAL A 245 8.66 -24.23 -1.55
CA VAL A 245 7.47 -23.44 -1.88
C VAL A 245 6.71 -22.99 -0.63
N GLU A 246 6.58 -23.86 0.38
CA GLU A 246 5.80 -23.56 1.58
C GLU A 246 6.48 -22.49 2.46
N VAL A 247 7.78 -22.67 2.73
CA VAL A 247 8.58 -21.70 3.48
C VAL A 247 8.60 -20.34 2.78
N THR A 248 8.81 -20.35 1.45
CA THR A 248 8.83 -19.12 0.66
C THR A 248 7.48 -18.40 0.70
N ARG A 249 6.37 -19.13 0.60
CA ARG A 249 5.03 -18.53 0.72
C ARG A 249 4.79 -17.92 2.09
N ILE A 250 5.10 -18.66 3.17
CA ILE A 250 4.94 -18.15 4.54
C ILE A 250 5.78 -16.90 4.73
N ALA A 251 7.07 -16.96 4.41
CA ALA A 251 7.99 -15.87 4.59
C ALA A 251 7.56 -14.62 3.79
N MET A 252 7.23 -14.79 2.51
CA MET A 252 6.83 -13.65 1.67
C MET A 252 5.46 -13.08 2.07
N THR A 253 4.51 -13.93 2.49
CA THR A 253 3.25 -13.39 3.02
C THR A 253 3.45 -12.67 4.35
N ALA A 254 4.33 -13.13 5.22
CA ALA A 254 4.68 -12.43 6.46
C ALA A 254 5.30 -11.04 6.16
N VAL A 255 6.18 -10.95 5.14
CA VAL A 255 6.72 -9.67 4.67
C VAL A 255 5.62 -8.75 4.14
N ALA A 256 4.72 -9.27 3.32
CA ALA A 256 3.59 -8.50 2.81
C ALA A 256 2.64 -8.04 3.93
N ALA A 257 2.37 -8.92 4.91
CA ALA A 257 1.57 -8.59 6.08
C ALA A 257 2.23 -7.49 6.93
N LEU A 258 3.55 -7.56 7.15
CA LEU A 258 4.33 -6.54 7.86
C LEU A 258 4.21 -5.17 7.18
N LEU A 259 4.44 -5.11 5.87
CA LEU A 259 4.33 -3.88 5.08
C LEU A 259 2.91 -3.31 5.11
N ALA A 260 1.90 -4.15 4.88
CA ALA A 260 0.51 -3.74 4.88
C ALA A 260 0.04 -3.30 6.27
N ALA A 261 0.36 -4.06 7.33
CA ALA A 261 0.01 -3.73 8.70
C ALA A 261 0.62 -2.39 9.15
N SER A 262 1.89 -2.15 8.81
CA SER A 262 2.56 -0.88 9.13
C SER A 262 1.93 0.32 8.41
N ALA A 263 1.49 0.16 7.17
CA ALA A 263 0.80 1.21 6.43
C ALA A 263 -0.61 1.46 7.01
N VAL A 264 -1.43 0.42 7.11
CA VAL A 264 -2.83 0.51 7.56
C VAL A 264 -2.94 1.02 9.00
N SER A 265 -2.04 0.62 9.89
CA SER A 265 -2.03 1.08 11.28
C SER A 265 -1.82 2.60 11.41
N VAL A 266 -1.11 3.21 10.46
CA VAL A 266 -0.84 4.65 10.46
C VAL A 266 -1.94 5.44 9.75
N VAL A 267 -2.42 4.99 8.60
CA VAL A 267 -3.34 5.79 7.76
C VAL A 267 -4.77 5.29 7.71
N GLY A 268 -5.09 4.18 8.40
CA GLY A 268 -6.38 3.53 8.29
C GLY A 268 -6.50 2.63 7.06
N LEU A 269 -7.74 2.28 6.69
CA LEU A 269 -8.02 1.24 5.70
C LEU A 269 -7.89 1.77 4.26
N LEU A 270 -6.67 2.01 3.81
CA LEU A 270 -6.41 2.47 2.45
C LEU A 270 -6.36 1.29 1.47
N GLY A 271 -7.42 1.11 0.69
CA GLY A 271 -7.53 0.05 -0.32
C GLY A 271 -6.99 0.43 -1.70
N PHE A 272 -6.98 -0.55 -2.61
CA PHE A 272 -6.66 -0.46 -4.03
C PHE A 272 -5.20 -0.13 -4.39
N VAL A 273 -4.39 0.45 -3.52
CA VAL A 273 -2.98 0.76 -3.82
C VAL A 273 -2.23 -0.52 -4.15
N GLY A 274 -2.36 -1.55 -3.30
CA GLY A 274 -1.70 -2.86 -3.50
C GLY A 274 -2.23 -3.64 -4.70
N LEU A 275 -3.44 -3.34 -5.16
CA LEU A 275 -4.03 -3.94 -6.35
C LEU A 275 -3.54 -3.27 -7.62
N ILE A 276 -3.76 -1.96 -7.72
CA ILE A 276 -3.60 -1.19 -8.96
C ILE A 276 -2.14 -0.99 -9.30
N VAL A 277 -1.35 -0.53 -8.32
CA VAL A 277 0.02 -0.06 -8.57
C VAL A 277 0.92 -1.16 -9.13
N PRO A 278 1.03 -2.35 -8.49
CA PRO A 278 1.89 -3.40 -9.03
C PRO A 278 1.36 -3.96 -10.35
N HIS A 279 0.04 -3.97 -10.56
CA HIS A 279 -0.52 -4.42 -11.82
C HIS A 279 -0.19 -3.43 -12.95
N ALA A 280 -0.41 -2.13 -12.75
CA ALA A 280 -0.05 -1.09 -13.72
C ALA A 280 1.46 -1.11 -14.04
N ALA A 281 2.31 -1.23 -13.00
CA ALA A 281 3.74 -1.37 -13.19
C ALA A 281 4.10 -2.61 -14.02
N ARG A 282 3.46 -3.76 -13.77
CA ARG A 282 3.67 -5.02 -14.49
C ARG A 282 3.34 -4.90 -15.98
N LEU A 283 2.28 -4.18 -16.32
CA LEU A 283 1.90 -3.98 -17.74
C LEU A 283 2.98 -3.23 -18.53
N ILE A 284 3.79 -2.41 -17.86
CA ILE A 284 4.79 -1.55 -18.51
C ILE A 284 6.19 -2.16 -18.42
N ILE A 285 6.60 -2.66 -17.23
CA ILE A 285 7.98 -3.10 -16.98
C ILE A 285 8.16 -4.62 -17.13
N GLY A 286 7.05 -5.37 -17.13
CA GLY A 286 7.03 -6.83 -17.18
C GLY A 286 6.94 -7.48 -15.79
N SER A 287 7.01 -8.81 -15.77
CA SER A 287 6.70 -9.63 -14.58
C SER A 287 7.94 -10.03 -13.75
N ASP A 288 9.15 -9.56 -14.10
CA ASP A 288 10.35 -9.85 -13.31
C ASP A 288 10.36 -9.03 -12.01
N TYR A 289 10.23 -9.70 -10.86
CA TYR A 289 10.10 -9.06 -9.53
C TYR A 289 11.31 -8.24 -9.13
N ARG A 290 12.49 -8.48 -9.71
CA ARG A 290 13.69 -7.65 -9.48
C ARG A 290 13.53 -6.22 -9.97
N TYR A 291 12.70 -6.02 -11.02
CA TYR A 291 12.36 -4.72 -11.58
C TYR A 291 10.95 -4.25 -11.17
N LEU A 292 10.02 -5.20 -11.06
CA LEU A 292 8.62 -4.90 -10.72
C LEU A 292 8.47 -4.29 -9.32
N MET A 293 9.21 -4.80 -8.32
CA MET A 293 9.14 -4.27 -6.95
C MET A 293 9.59 -2.81 -6.84
N PRO A 294 10.81 -2.42 -7.31
CA PRO A 294 11.21 -1.03 -7.23
C PRO A 294 10.29 -0.13 -8.07
N ALA A 295 9.86 -0.58 -9.25
CA ALA A 295 8.90 0.16 -10.07
C ALA A 295 7.57 0.35 -9.36
N SER A 296 7.05 -0.69 -8.70
CA SER A 296 5.81 -0.60 -7.91
C SER A 296 5.97 0.34 -6.72
N GLY A 297 7.10 0.30 -6.02
CA GLY A 297 7.39 1.22 -4.92
C GLY A 297 7.39 2.68 -5.38
N LEU A 298 8.11 3.00 -6.46
CA LEU A 298 8.17 4.35 -7.03
C LEU A 298 6.79 4.83 -7.51
N LEU A 299 6.07 3.99 -8.23
CA LEU A 299 4.71 4.31 -8.68
C LEU A 299 3.74 4.44 -7.49
N GLY A 300 3.93 3.65 -6.43
CA GLY A 300 3.16 3.75 -5.19
C GLY A 300 3.33 5.09 -4.49
N ILE A 301 4.56 5.59 -4.39
CA ILE A 301 4.84 6.97 -3.91
C ILE A 301 4.04 7.98 -4.73
N ALA A 302 4.17 7.93 -6.06
CA ALA A 302 3.50 8.86 -6.95
C ALA A 302 1.98 8.83 -6.76
N VAL A 303 1.37 7.65 -6.82
CA VAL A 303 -0.09 7.47 -6.75
C VAL A 303 -0.64 7.98 -5.42
N VAL A 304 -0.04 7.61 -4.28
CA VAL A 304 -0.58 8.03 -2.97
C VAL A 304 -0.37 9.52 -2.74
N THR A 305 0.82 10.07 -3.04
CA THR A 305 1.08 11.50 -2.81
C THR A 305 0.29 12.41 -3.75
N LEU A 306 0.11 12.02 -5.02
CA LEU A 306 -0.73 12.77 -5.97
C LEU A 306 -2.21 12.68 -5.58
N SER A 307 -2.70 11.50 -5.22
CA SER A 307 -4.10 11.32 -4.79
C SER A 307 -4.42 12.10 -3.53
N ASP A 308 -3.51 12.13 -2.54
CA ASP A 308 -3.67 12.94 -1.33
C ASP A 308 -3.65 14.45 -1.65
N THR A 309 -2.75 14.87 -2.53
CA THR A 309 -2.69 16.28 -2.95
C THR A 309 -3.97 16.69 -3.67
N PHE A 310 -4.46 15.85 -4.57
CA PHE A 310 -5.73 16.07 -5.27
C PHE A 310 -6.90 16.15 -4.28
N ALA A 311 -6.99 15.22 -3.33
CA ALA A 311 -8.03 15.16 -2.31
C ALA A 311 -8.10 16.44 -1.44
N ARG A 312 -6.93 17.07 -1.19
CA ARG A 312 -6.82 18.31 -0.42
C ARG A 312 -7.18 19.58 -1.19
N VAL A 313 -6.89 19.59 -2.50
CA VAL A 313 -6.96 20.83 -3.29
C VAL A 313 -8.32 20.99 -3.95
N VAL A 314 -8.92 19.89 -4.47
CA VAL A 314 -10.12 19.98 -5.32
C VAL A 314 -11.36 20.44 -4.57
N PHE A 315 -11.47 20.11 -3.29
CA PHE A 315 -12.63 20.44 -2.46
C PHE A 315 -12.30 21.44 -1.32
N ALA A 316 -11.16 22.16 -1.45
CA ALA A 316 -10.77 23.12 -0.43
C ALA A 316 -11.92 24.12 -0.12
N PRO A 317 -12.20 24.46 1.15
CA PRO A 317 -11.39 24.15 2.33
C PRO A 317 -11.65 22.78 2.97
N VAL A 318 -12.54 21.96 2.43
CA VAL A 318 -12.83 20.60 2.93
C VAL A 318 -11.80 19.65 2.37
N GLU A 319 -11.09 18.92 3.26
CA GLU A 319 -10.16 17.89 2.85
C GLU A 319 -10.87 16.52 2.78
N LEU A 320 -10.84 15.89 1.60
CA LEU A 320 -11.33 14.52 1.46
C LEU A 320 -10.24 13.52 1.89
N PRO A 321 -10.60 12.41 2.57
CA PRO A 321 -9.68 11.30 2.79
C PRO A 321 -9.19 10.73 1.46
N VAL A 322 -7.88 10.44 1.36
CA VAL A 322 -7.26 9.89 0.14
C VAL A 322 -7.88 8.55 -0.27
N GLY A 323 -8.41 7.79 0.67
CA GLY A 323 -9.08 6.51 0.42
C GLY A 323 -10.30 6.66 -0.49
N ILE A 324 -11.03 7.77 -0.43
CA ILE A 324 -12.14 8.06 -1.35
C ILE A 324 -11.62 8.16 -2.79
N ILE A 325 -10.55 8.92 -3.00
CA ILE A 325 -9.95 9.09 -4.34
C ILE A 325 -9.43 7.74 -4.85
N MET A 326 -8.77 6.98 -3.99
CA MET A 326 -8.29 5.64 -4.35
C MET A 326 -9.42 4.67 -4.70
N ALA A 327 -10.56 4.74 -4.02
CA ALA A 327 -11.72 3.92 -4.35
C ALA A 327 -12.36 4.34 -5.69
N PHE A 328 -12.48 5.64 -5.97
CA PHE A 328 -13.01 6.14 -7.24
C PHE A 328 -12.15 5.77 -8.44
N ILE A 329 -10.83 5.73 -8.30
CA ILE A 329 -9.91 5.29 -9.35
C ILE A 329 -9.85 3.76 -9.39
N GLY A 330 -9.83 3.12 -8.22
CA GLY A 330 -9.55 1.71 -8.06
C GLY A 330 -10.66 0.80 -8.53
N ALA A 331 -11.90 1.11 -8.18
CA ALA A 331 -13.02 0.25 -8.54
C ALA A 331 -13.28 0.18 -10.07
N PRO A 332 -13.27 1.29 -10.83
CA PRO A 332 -13.35 1.21 -12.29
C PRO A 332 -12.16 0.48 -12.92
N PHE A 333 -10.94 0.72 -12.40
CA PHE A 333 -9.74 0.01 -12.89
C PHE A 333 -9.84 -1.49 -12.64
N PHE A 334 -10.31 -1.91 -11.46
CA PHE A 334 -10.54 -3.31 -11.13
C PHE A 334 -11.56 -3.96 -12.08
N LEU A 335 -12.68 -3.29 -12.34
CA LEU A 335 -13.72 -3.78 -13.26
C LEU A 335 -13.18 -3.90 -14.70
N PHE A 336 -12.35 -2.94 -15.12
CA PHE A 336 -11.66 -3.00 -16.42
C PHE A 336 -10.74 -4.23 -16.51
N LEU A 337 -9.95 -4.51 -15.47
CA LEU A 337 -9.08 -5.67 -15.42
C LEU A 337 -9.87 -6.98 -15.44
N LEU A 338 -10.92 -7.08 -14.64
CA LEU A 338 -11.77 -8.26 -14.56
C LEU A 338 -12.35 -8.60 -15.96
N ARG A 339 -12.80 -7.58 -16.70
CA ARG A 339 -13.33 -7.77 -18.07
C ARG A 339 -12.28 -8.18 -19.09
N ARG A 340 -11.01 -7.89 -18.86
CA ARG A 340 -9.92 -8.17 -19.79
C ARG A 340 -9.26 -9.54 -19.57
N GLU A 341 -9.33 -10.06 -18.34
CA GLU A 341 -8.71 -11.33 -17.95
C GLU A 341 -9.71 -12.51 -18.02
N ILE A 342 -11.00 -12.23 -18.21
CA ILE A 342 -12.05 -13.21 -18.51
C ILE A 342 -12.36 -13.14 -20.01
#